data_b9b2e317df868a957f79b94689f2c044
#
_entry.id   b9b2e317df868a957f79b94689f2c044
#
_cell.length_a   1.000
_cell.length_b   1.000
_cell.length_c   1.000
_cell.angle_alpha   90.00
_cell.angle_beta   90.00
_cell.angle_gamma   90.00
#
_symmetry.space_group_name_H-M   'P 1'
#
loop_
_entity.id
_entity.type
_entity.pdbx_description
1 polymer ?
#
loop_
_entity_poly.entity_id
_entity_poly.type
_entity_poly.pdbx_seq_one_letter_code
_entity_poly.pdbx_strand_id
1 'polypeptide(L)'
;MRTSVLAVVALTLGISTTVACSAEEQAGTPVAPSPGPLTNGGGAAPVQPPPTAEGPGLTAPGIHLAAVPRGDGSFDITEDVVLRSEVALIRLQLPQSGTKLVGMMRPTKPMATSLKITADGQPVPLQTTKLAAARDLPLTVAATKLRLVYRLSGSTVRSLPSETGRASAAISPLTAGVDPTLPTNYQISGGSLLNAVCPEMTETRCAVGEPPGLGIQQGIPADQSLAVLQLDLPMQP
;
A
#
# COMPACT_ATOMS: atom_id res chain seq x y z
N MET A 1 -43.86 24.36 27.86
CA MET A 1 -43.06 24.83 28.99
C MET A 1 -41.62 25.10 28.49
N ARG A 2 -41.25 26.38 28.55
CA ARG A 2 -39.94 26.89 28.11
C ARG A 2 -38.94 26.75 29.26
N THR A 3 -37.73 26.34 29.00
CA THR A 3 -36.58 26.62 29.87
C THR A 3 -35.35 26.85 29.02
N SER A 4 -34.98 28.10 28.90
CA SER A 4 -33.72 28.58 28.34
C SER A 4 -32.65 28.49 29.43
N VAL A 5 -31.45 27.97 29.08
CA VAL A 5 -30.25 28.10 29.91
C VAL A 5 -29.17 28.83 29.12
N LEU A 6 -28.87 30.04 29.61
CA LEU A 6 -27.74 30.88 29.20
C LEU A 6 -26.45 30.26 29.81
N ALA A 7 -25.41 30.09 29.05
CA ALA A 7 -24.06 29.79 29.55
C ALA A 7 -23.10 30.88 29.12
N VAL A 8 -22.41 31.35 30.14
CA VAL A 8 -21.51 32.51 30.20
C VAL A 8 -20.16 32.21 29.51
N VAL A 9 -19.72 33.15 28.69
CA VAL A 9 -18.39 33.18 28.05
C VAL A 9 -17.40 33.80 29.07
N ALA A 10 -16.34 33.05 29.39
CA ALA A 10 -15.18 33.60 30.11
C ALA A 10 -14.00 33.72 29.13
N LEU A 11 -13.62 34.99 28.89
CA LEU A 11 -12.45 35.40 28.12
C LEU A 11 -11.23 35.41 29.04
N THR A 12 -10.19 34.62 28.78
CA THR A 12 -8.89 34.74 29.43
C THR A 12 -7.84 35.21 28.43
N LEU A 13 -7.36 36.42 28.62
CA LEU A 13 -6.19 36.98 27.94
C LEU A 13 -4.91 36.35 28.53
N GLY A 14 -4.14 35.68 27.69
CA GLY A 14 -2.80 35.15 28.01
C GLY A 14 -1.73 36.08 27.43
N ILE A 15 -0.88 36.61 28.30
CA ILE A 15 0.23 37.53 28.01
C ILE A 15 1.40 36.73 27.43
N SER A 16 1.84 37.10 26.21
CA SER A 16 3.04 36.54 25.57
C SER A 16 4.29 37.30 26.03
N THR A 17 5.20 36.60 26.71
CA THR A 17 6.55 37.10 27.00
C THR A 17 7.52 36.58 25.93
N THR A 18 8.05 37.50 25.13
CA THR A 18 9.15 37.26 24.19
C THR A 18 10.48 37.32 24.94
N VAL A 19 11.20 36.22 24.97
CA VAL A 19 12.61 36.18 25.41
C VAL A 19 13.49 36.25 24.17
N ALA A 20 14.18 37.39 24.02
CA ALA A 20 15.23 37.57 23.03
C ALA A 20 16.55 37.05 23.62
N CYS A 21 17.11 35.98 23.03
CA CYS A 21 18.51 35.59 23.26
C CYS A 21 19.35 36.13 22.11
N SER A 22 20.18 37.13 22.43
CA SER A 22 21.28 37.54 21.59
C SER A 22 22.44 36.54 21.74
N ALA A 23 22.82 35.86 20.66
CA ALA A 23 24.04 35.07 20.59
C ALA A 23 25.07 35.81 19.75
N GLU A 24 26.21 36.05 20.36
CA GLU A 24 27.38 36.69 19.79
C GLU A 24 28.01 35.86 18.70
N GLU A 25 28.38 36.56 17.67
CA GLU A 25 29.02 36.13 16.45
C GLU A 25 30.49 35.79 16.73
N GLN A 26 30.88 34.52 16.53
CA GLN A 26 32.26 34.12 16.35
C GLN A 26 32.44 33.58 14.94
N ALA A 27 32.99 34.43 14.07
CA ALA A 27 33.38 34.10 12.73
C ALA A 27 34.58 33.14 12.75
N GLY A 28 34.32 31.86 12.62
CA GLY A 28 35.31 30.82 12.29
C GLY A 28 35.26 30.57 10.80
N THR A 29 36.31 30.99 10.07
CA THR A 29 36.49 30.66 8.63
C THR A 29 36.47 29.15 8.43
N PRO A 30 35.62 28.60 7.54
CA PRO A 30 35.66 27.18 7.23
C PRO A 30 36.93 26.90 6.39
N VAL A 31 37.83 26.12 6.96
CA VAL A 31 38.97 25.53 6.23
C VAL A 31 38.43 24.40 5.36
N ALA A 32 38.53 24.56 4.03
CA ALA A 32 38.16 23.52 3.08
C ALA A 32 39.06 22.28 3.27
N PRO A 33 38.50 21.07 3.30
CA PRO A 33 39.30 19.85 3.36
C PRO A 33 40.11 19.69 2.07
N SER A 34 41.43 19.51 2.22
CA SER A 34 42.36 19.25 1.13
C SER A 34 42.01 17.92 0.44
N PRO A 35 41.98 17.83 -0.88
CA PRO A 35 41.74 16.56 -1.56
C PRO A 35 42.95 15.63 -1.33
N GLY A 36 42.66 14.50 -0.66
CA GLY A 36 43.63 13.44 -0.48
C GLY A 36 44.02 12.76 -1.82
N PRO A 37 45.19 12.12 -1.91
CA PRO A 37 45.66 11.50 -3.14
C PRO A 37 44.72 10.37 -3.59
N LEU A 38 44.32 10.45 -4.88
CA LEU A 38 43.54 9.40 -5.56
C LEU A 38 44.41 8.12 -5.65
N THR A 39 44.21 7.18 -4.77
CA THR A 39 44.68 5.81 -4.97
C THR A 39 43.73 5.09 -5.93
N ASN A 40 44.15 4.99 -7.20
CA ASN A 40 43.57 4.11 -8.19
C ASN A 40 43.81 2.64 -7.78
N GLY A 41 42.95 2.11 -6.91
CA GLY A 41 42.79 0.70 -6.62
C GLY A 41 41.54 0.20 -7.26
N GLY A 42 41.56 -0.15 -8.54
CA GLY A 42 40.46 -0.80 -9.25
C GLY A 42 40.28 -2.24 -8.79
N GLY A 43 39.80 -2.43 -7.56
CA GLY A 43 39.17 -3.69 -7.13
C GLY A 43 37.72 -3.64 -7.50
N ALA A 44 37.30 -4.50 -8.44
CA ALA A 44 35.87 -4.71 -8.67
C ALA A 44 35.22 -5.10 -7.36
N ALA A 45 34.33 -4.26 -6.82
CA ALA A 45 33.56 -4.61 -5.65
C ALA A 45 32.81 -5.92 -5.96
N PRO A 46 32.81 -6.90 -5.02
CA PRO A 46 32.05 -8.12 -5.23
C PRO A 46 30.61 -7.73 -5.50
N VAL A 47 30.09 -8.19 -6.64
CA VAL A 47 28.67 -8.03 -7.01
C VAL A 47 27.90 -8.79 -5.95
N GLN A 48 27.33 -8.07 -5.01
CA GLN A 48 26.47 -8.64 -4.00
C GLN A 48 25.21 -9.17 -4.72
N PRO A 49 24.87 -10.46 -4.59
CA PRO A 49 23.66 -10.97 -5.20
C PRO A 49 22.48 -10.14 -4.72
N PRO A 50 21.48 -9.88 -5.59
CA PRO A 50 20.31 -9.11 -5.19
C PRO A 50 19.69 -9.76 -3.94
N PRO A 51 19.27 -8.96 -2.94
CA PRO A 51 18.67 -9.50 -1.73
C PRO A 51 17.48 -10.39 -2.12
N THR A 52 17.51 -11.64 -1.69
CA THR A 52 16.38 -12.55 -1.87
C THR A 52 15.21 -11.95 -1.11
N ALA A 53 14.10 -11.71 -1.79
CA ALA A 53 12.91 -11.20 -1.14
C ALA A 53 12.41 -12.23 -0.13
N GLU A 54 12.36 -11.85 1.15
CA GLU A 54 12.00 -12.73 2.27
C GLU A 54 10.80 -12.17 3.03
N GLY A 55 10.11 -13.04 3.77
CA GLY A 55 9.04 -12.65 4.68
C GLY A 55 7.67 -13.23 4.32
N PRO A 56 6.59 -12.66 4.93
CA PRO A 56 5.22 -13.11 4.70
C PRO A 56 4.82 -13.12 3.23
N GLY A 57 4.24 -14.24 2.78
CA GLY A 57 3.84 -14.47 1.38
C GLY A 57 4.97 -14.92 0.45
N LEU A 58 6.23 -14.82 0.84
CA LEU A 58 7.40 -15.22 0.03
C LEU A 58 8.09 -16.46 0.60
N THR A 59 8.59 -16.39 1.82
CA THR A 59 9.29 -17.49 2.50
C THR A 59 8.61 -17.95 3.79
N ALA A 60 7.70 -17.14 4.34
CA ALA A 60 6.93 -17.41 5.54
C ALA A 60 5.43 -17.31 5.27
N PRO A 61 4.57 -17.96 6.09
CA PRO A 61 3.12 -17.84 5.97
C PRO A 61 2.66 -16.38 5.95
N GLY A 62 1.84 -16.03 4.96
CA GLY A 62 1.37 -14.67 4.75
C GLY A 62 0.99 -14.39 3.31
N ILE A 63 0.72 -13.12 3.03
CA ILE A 63 0.40 -12.58 1.72
C ILE A 63 1.39 -11.44 1.40
N HIS A 64 2.04 -11.50 0.27
CA HIS A 64 2.81 -10.40 -0.30
C HIS A 64 2.11 -9.88 -1.54
N LEU A 65 1.64 -8.63 -1.50
CA LEU A 65 0.96 -7.97 -2.61
C LEU A 65 1.83 -6.86 -3.17
N ALA A 66 2.40 -7.10 -4.35
CA ALA A 66 3.12 -6.10 -5.12
C ALA A 66 2.17 -5.46 -6.14
N ALA A 67 2.04 -4.12 -6.09
CA ALA A 67 1.15 -3.37 -6.95
C ALA A 67 1.91 -2.25 -7.68
N VAL A 68 1.77 -2.21 -8.99
CA VAL A 68 2.34 -1.19 -9.87
C VAL A 68 1.20 -0.34 -10.43
N PRO A 69 1.02 0.90 -9.97
CA PRO A 69 -0.01 1.79 -10.47
C PRO A 69 0.30 2.23 -11.92
N ARG A 70 -0.73 2.33 -12.73
CA ARG A 70 -0.66 2.74 -14.13
C ARG A 70 -1.33 4.10 -14.34
N GLY A 71 -0.94 4.79 -15.41
CA GLY A 71 -1.50 6.10 -15.79
C GLY A 71 -3.03 6.08 -16.01
N ASP A 72 -3.61 4.95 -16.41
CA ASP A 72 -5.06 4.79 -16.57
C ASP A 72 -5.82 4.57 -15.24
N GLY A 73 -5.11 4.50 -14.12
CA GLY A 73 -5.67 4.22 -12.79
C GLY A 73 -5.87 2.73 -12.51
N SER A 74 -5.45 1.84 -13.40
CA SER A 74 -5.37 0.41 -13.10
C SER A 74 -4.06 0.07 -12.38
N PHE A 75 -3.98 -1.16 -11.84
CA PHE A 75 -2.78 -1.70 -11.20
C PHE A 75 -2.43 -3.02 -11.84
N ASP A 76 -1.15 -3.22 -12.16
CA ASP A 76 -0.63 -4.55 -12.40
C ASP A 76 -0.24 -5.13 -11.02
N ILE A 77 -0.86 -6.24 -10.64
CA ILE A 77 -0.70 -6.82 -9.32
C ILE A 77 -0.10 -8.22 -9.43
N THR A 78 0.87 -8.47 -8.56
CA THR A 78 1.36 -9.81 -8.22
C THR A 78 1.05 -10.05 -6.75
N GLU A 79 0.35 -11.13 -6.47
CA GLU A 79 0.00 -11.56 -5.12
C GLU A 79 0.61 -12.94 -4.89
N ASP A 80 1.58 -13.02 -3.98
CA ASP A 80 2.22 -14.25 -3.54
C ASP A 80 1.67 -14.62 -2.15
N VAL A 81 1.25 -15.87 -1.98
CA VAL A 81 0.62 -16.37 -0.76
C VAL A 81 1.30 -17.64 -0.32
N VAL A 82 1.68 -17.68 0.95
CA VAL A 82 2.10 -18.91 1.65
C VAL A 82 1.09 -19.18 2.75
N LEU A 83 0.40 -20.29 2.64
CA LEU A 83 -0.63 -20.73 3.59
C LEU A 83 -0.01 -21.53 4.74
N ARG A 84 -0.68 -21.55 5.90
CA ARG A 84 -0.25 -22.38 7.04
C ARG A 84 -0.62 -23.85 6.87
N SER A 85 -1.64 -24.13 6.03
CA SER A 85 -2.11 -25.47 5.71
C SER A 85 -2.56 -25.54 4.27
N GLU A 86 -2.61 -26.74 3.71
CA GLU A 86 -3.12 -26.96 2.37
C GLU A 86 -4.61 -26.61 2.24
N VAL A 87 -4.98 -25.99 1.13
CA VAL A 87 -6.36 -25.67 0.78
C VAL A 87 -6.71 -26.26 -0.58
N ALA A 88 -7.92 -26.82 -0.69
CA ALA A 88 -8.49 -27.32 -1.93
C ALA A 88 -9.48 -26.33 -2.59
N LEU A 89 -9.77 -25.20 -1.90
CA LEU A 89 -10.70 -24.17 -2.37
C LEU A 89 -10.12 -22.80 -2.09
N ILE A 90 -10.06 -21.95 -3.10
CA ILE A 90 -9.65 -20.55 -2.97
C ILE A 90 -10.89 -19.66 -3.11
N ARG A 91 -11.16 -18.86 -2.10
CA ARG A 91 -12.18 -17.82 -2.19
C ARG A 91 -11.55 -16.54 -2.71
N LEU A 92 -11.87 -16.15 -3.95
CA LEU A 92 -11.42 -14.90 -4.56
C LEU A 92 -12.41 -13.78 -4.26
N GLN A 93 -11.91 -12.65 -3.76
CA GLN A 93 -12.70 -11.46 -3.42
C GLN A 93 -12.07 -10.23 -4.07
N LEU A 94 -12.89 -9.29 -4.50
CA LEU A 94 -12.42 -7.99 -4.99
C LEU A 94 -12.33 -6.99 -3.83
N PRO A 95 -11.49 -5.94 -3.93
CA PRO A 95 -11.50 -4.87 -2.95
C PRO A 95 -12.91 -4.31 -2.75
N GLN A 96 -13.23 -3.96 -1.51
CA GLN A 96 -14.51 -3.32 -1.22
C GLN A 96 -14.66 -2.02 -2.01
N SER A 97 -15.89 -1.74 -2.40
CA SER A 97 -16.26 -0.51 -3.11
C SER A 97 -17.54 0.04 -2.49
N GLY A 98 -17.52 1.27 -2.04
CA GLY A 98 -18.71 1.86 -1.45
C GLY A 98 -18.55 3.35 -1.19
N THR A 99 -19.68 4.05 -1.08
CA THR A 99 -19.73 5.49 -0.78
C THR A 99 -19.22 5.84 0.61
N LYS A 100 -19.15 4.86 1.50
CA LYS A 100 -18.74 5.04 2.92
C LYS A 100 -17.30 4.60 3.19
N LEU A 101 -16.56 4.18 2.17
CA LEU A 101 -15.19 3.76 2.35
C LEU A 101 -14.31 4.97 2.65
N VAL A 102 -13.72 4.99 3.84
CA VAL A 102 -12.84 6.08 4.31
C VAL A 102 -11.68 6.28 3.32
N GLY A 103 -11.45 7.54 2.92
CA GLY A 103 -10.40 7.87 1.94
C GLY A 103 -10.84 7.79 0.47
N MET A 104 -12.03 7.23 0.17
CA MET A 104 -12.59 7.20 -1.19
C MET A 104 -13.62 8.32 -1.38
N MET A 105 -13.50 9.06 -2.48
CA MET A 105 -14.39 10.19 -2.80
C MET A 105 -15.70 9.76 -3.50
N ARG A 106 -15.71 8.58 -4.12
CA ARG A 106 -16.85 8.04 -4.89
C ARG A 106 -16.85 6.52 -4.84
N PRO A 107 -18.02 5.88 -5.09
CA PRO A 107 -18.08 4.43 -5.26
C PRO A 107 -17.29 4.01 -6.50
N THR A 108 -16.71 2.83 -6.42
CA THR A 108 -15.91 2.21 -7.47
C THR A 108 -16.56 0.88 -7.88
N LYS A 109 -16.08 0.32 -9.00
CA LYS A 109 -16.49 -1.01 -9.49
C LYS A 109 -15.22 -1.82 -9.80
N PRO A 110 -14.54 -2.36 -8.80
CA PRO A 110 -13.32 -3.12 -8.99
C PRO A 110 -13.55 -4.33 -9.87
N MET A 111 -12.57 -4.62 -10.71
CA MET A 111 -12.56 -5.79 -11.58
C MET A 111 -11.13 -6.24 -11.80
N ALA A 112 -10.87 -7.54 -11.59
CA ALA A 112 -9.60 -8.14 -11.98
C ALA A 112 -9.73 -8.76 -13.37
N THR A 113 -8.72 -8.54 -14.22
CA THR A 113 -8.64 -9.06 -15.60
C THR A 113 -7.28 -9.69 -15.83
N SER A 114 -7.17 -10.51 -16.88
CA SER A 114 -5.95 -11.24 -17.21
C SER A 114 -5.43 -12.09 -16.04
N LEU A 115 -6.35 -12.57 -15.19
CA LEU A 115 -6.02 -13.36 -14.01
C LEU A 115 -5.32 -14.65 -14.41
N LYS A 116 -4.16 -14.89 -13.80
CA LYS A 116 -3.39 -16.13 -13.86
C LYS A 116 -3.13 -16.58 -12.44
N ILE A 117 -3.31 -17.86 -12.18
CA ILE A 117 -3.09 -18.45 -10.85
C ILE A 117 -2.16 -19.66 -11.01
N THR A 118 -1.18 -19.76 -10.15
CA THR A 118 -0.39 -20.97 -9.95
C THR A 118 -0.55 -21.43 -8.50
N ALA A 119 -0.64 -22.75 -8.31
CA ALA A 119 -0.73 -23.41 -7.02
C ALA A 119 0.44 -24.40 -6.91
N ASP A 120 1.31 -24.23 -5.91
CA ASP A 120 2.57 -24.96 -5.75
C ASP A 120 3.39 -25.05 -7.06
N GLY A 121 3.44 -23.92 -7.80
CA GLY A 121 4.16 -23.81 -9.07
C GLY A 121 3.42 -24.35 -10.29
N GLN A 122 2.26 -24.99 -10.13
CA GLN A 122 1.46 -25.54 -11.24
C GLN A 122 0.36 -24.56 -11.65
N PRO A 123 0.15 -24.33 -12.96
CA PRO A 123 -0.92 -23.45 -13.42
C PRO A 123 -2.30 -24.03 -13.10
N VAL A 124 -3.17 -23.17 -12.54
CA VAL A 124 -4.56 -23.51 -12.25
C VAL A 124 -5.41 -23.17 -13.49
N PRO A 125 -6.13 -24.13 -14.08
CA PRO A 125 -7.01 -23.86 -15.22
C PRO A 125 -8.18 -22.97 -14.78
N LEU A 126 -8.41 -21.88 -15.50
CA LEU A 126 -9.49 -20.93 -15.23
C LEU A 126 -10.50 -20.96 -16.39
N GLN A 127 -11.79 -21.07 -16.09
CA GLN A 127 -12.87 -20.92 -17.09
C GLN A 127 -12.94 -19.48 -17.65
N THR A 128 -12.57 -18.50 -16.85
CA THR A 128 -12.48 -17.10 -17.24
C THR A 128 -11.34 -16.42 -16.46
N THR A 129 -10.61 -15.56 -17.15
CA THR A 129 -9.54 -14.73 -16.58
C THR A 129 -10.06 -13.40 -16.04
N LYS A 130 -11.40 -13.22 -16.01
CA LYS A 130 -12.06 -12.02 -15.50
C LYS A 130 -12.79 -12.34 -14.19
N LEU A 131 -12.57 -11.51 -13.18
CA LEU A 131 -13.27 -11.53 -11.90
C LEU A 131 -13.99 -10.19 -11.70
N ALA A 132 -15.32 -10.20 -11.72
CA ALA A 132 -16.17 -9.02 -11.51
C ALA A 132 -17.02 -9.12 -10.23
N ALA A 133 -17.00 -10.27 -9.57
CA ALA A 133 -17.64 -10.55 -8.28
C ALA A 133 -16.83 -11.62 -7.55
N ALA A 134 -17.05 -11.75 -6.26
CA ALA A 134 -16.46 -12.82 -5.46
C ALA A 134 -16.79 -14.20 -6.06
N ARG A 135 -15.83 -15.11 -6.05
CA ARG A 135 -15.98 -16.44 -6.60
C ARG A 135 -15.11 -17.47 -5.87
N ASP A 136 -15.69 -18.62 -5.60
CA ASP A 136 -14.95 -19.78 -5.13
C ASP A 136 -14.31 -20.54 -6.31
N LEU A 137 -13.04 -20.88 -6.18
CA LEU A 137 -12.25 -21.61 -7.17
C LEU A 137 -11.73 -22.90 -6.54
N PRO A 138 -12.27 -24.06 -6.93
CA PRO A 138 -11.73 -25.35 -6.50
C PRO A 138 -10.38 -25.61 -7.18
N LEU A 139 -9.43 -26.12 -6.40
CA LEU A 139 -8.16 -26.62 -6.89
C LEU A 139 -8.24 -28.12 -7.17
N THR A 140 -7.60 -28.56 -8.23
CA THR A 140 -7.51 -30.00 -8.56
C THR A 140 -6.67 -30.77 -7.54
N VAL A 141 -5.65 -30.10 -6.98
CA VAL A 141 -4.77 -30.60 -5.91
C VAL A 141 -4.70 -29.51 -4.85
N ALA A 142 -4.79 -29.93 -3.58
CA ALA A 142 -4.62 -28.98 -2.47
C ALA A 142 -3.21 -28.37 -2.52
N ALA A 143 -3.11 -27.10 -2.16
CA ALA A 143 -1.88 -26.33 -2.29
C ALA A 143 -1.61 -25.47 -1.05
N THR A 144 -0.32 -25.22 -0.77
CA THR A 144 0.15 -24.33 0.29
C THR A 144 0.69 -23.02 -0.25
N LYS A 145 1.09 -22.95 -1.52
CA LYS A 145 1.62 -21.74 -2.13
C LYS A 145 0.77 -21.36 -3.34
N LEU A 146 0.37 -20.08 -3.35
CA LEU A 146 -0.40 -19.55 -4.46
C LEU A 146 0.33 -18.30 -5.00
N ARG A 147 0.32 -18.15 -6.32
CA ARG A 147 0.73 -16.91 -6.97
C ARG A 147 -0.35 -16.49 -7.94
N LEU A 148 -0.83 -15.27 -7.77
CA LEU A 148 -1.81 -14.65 -8.64
C LEU A 148 -1.17 -13.46 -9.34
N VAL A 149 -1.39 -13.36 -10.65
CA VAL A 149 -0.98 -12.19 -11.45
C VAL A 149 -2.21 -11.69 -12.19
N TYR A 150 -2.53 -10.42 -12.03
CA TYR A 150 -3.73 -9.84 -12.61
C TYR A 150 -3.63 -8.32 -12.77
N ARG A 151 -4.54 -7.76 -13.57
CA ARG A 151 -4.76 -6.32 -13.63
C ARG A 151 -6.04 -5.96 -12.88
N LEU A 152 -5.90 -5.12 -11.86
CA LEU A 152 -7.03 -4.55 -11.13
C LEU A 152 -7.41 -3.21 -11.76
N SER A 153 -8.65 -3.07 -12.21
CA SER A 153 -9.21 -1.85 -12.78
C SER A 153 -10.49 -1.45 -12.06
N GLY A 154 -10.95 -0.21 -12.26
CA GLY A 154 -12.20 0.28 -11.68
C GLY A 154 -12.17 0.45 -10.15
N SER A 155 -11.02 0.33 -9.50
CA SER A 155 -10.83 0.56 -8.05
C SER A 155 -10.35 1.98 -7.72
N THR A 156 -10.10 2.81 -8.74
CA THR A 156 -9.49 4.14 -8.62
C THR A 156 -10.49 5.23 -8.95
N VAL A 157 -10.44 6.31 -8.17
CA VAL A 157 -11.15 7.58 -8.41
C VAL A 157 -10.12 8.69 -8.54
N ARG A 158 -10.12 9.39 -9.67
CA ARG A 158 -9.30 10.59 -9.85
C ARG A 158 -10.00 11.82 -9.28
N SER A 159 -9.23 12.71 -8.68
CA SER A 159 -9.68 14.07 -8.32
C SER A 159 -9.78 14.90 -9.60
N LEU A 160 -10.93 15.47 -9.89
CA LEU A 160 -11.15 16.35 -11.04
C LEU A 160 -11.58 17.74 -10.55
N PRO A 161 -11.07 18.82 -11.13
CA PRO A 161 -9.87 18.90 -11.96
C PRO A 161 -8.61 18.78 -11.12
N SER A 162 -7.60 18.06 -11.60
CA SER A 162 -6.29 17.98 -10.94
C SER A 162 -5.17 18.05 -11.97
N GLU A 163 -4.31 19.04 -11.86
CA GLU A 163 -3.09 19.17 -12.68
C GLU A 163 -2.05 18.11 -12.27
N THR A 164 -2.16 17.54 -11.10
CA THR A 164 -1.15 16.65 -10.49
C THR A 164 -1.49 15.16 -10.55
N GLY A 165 -2.54 14.75 -11.28
CA GLY A 165 -2.89 13.33 -11.37
C GLY A 165 -3.35 12.64 -10.08
N ARG A 166 -3.74 13.41 -9.04
CA ARG A 166 -4.17 12.87 -7.75
C ARG A 166 -5.34 11.91 -7.87
N ALA A 167 -5.21 10.78 -7.20
CA ALA A 167 -6.22 9.72 -7.20
C ALA A 167 -6.30 9.03 -5.84
N SER A 168 -7.46 8.44 -5.56
CA SER A 168 -7.65 7.48 -4.47
C SER A 168 -7.97 6.13 -5.05
N ALA A 169 -7.36 5.06 -4.54
CA ALA A 169 -7.57 3.70 -5.02
C ALA A 169 -7.70 2.73 -3.86
N ALA A 170 -8.69 1.84 -3.92
CA ALA A 170 -8.84 0.75 -2.96
C ALA A 170 -8.18 -0.51 -3.52
N ILE A 171 -7.29 -1.13 -2.73
CA ILE A 171 -6.67 -2.41 -3.03
C ILE A 171 -6.77 -3.36 -1.83
N SER A 172 -6.89 -4.65 -2.10
CA SER A 172 -6.78 -5.73 -1.13
C SER A 172 -6.35 -7.00 -1.84
N PRO A 173 -5.77 -8.00 -1.13
CA PRO A 173 -5.52 -9.30 -1.73
C PRO A 173 -6.83 -9.95 -2.20
N LEU A 174 -6.80 -10.57 -3.39
CA LEU A 174 -7.95 -11.36 -3.84
C LEU A 174 -8.18 -12.60 -2.96
N THR A 175 -7.12 -13.08 -2.29
CA THR A 175 -7.15 -14.29 -1.45
C THR A 175 -7.39 -14.00 0.04
N ALA A 176 -7.68 -12.76 0.44
CA ALA A 176 -7.86 -12.37 1.84
C ALA A 176 -8.87 -13.25 2.61
N GLY A 177 -9.87 -13.81 1.93
CA GLY A 177 -10.88 -14.70 2.52
C GLY A 177 -10.45 -16.17 2.68
N VAL A 178 -9.23 -16.57 2.27
CA VAL A 178 -8.75 -17.96 2.39
C VAL A 178 -8.29 -18.27 3.81
N ASP A 179 -7.46 -17.41 4.38
CA ASP A 179 -7.09 -17.43 5.80
C ASP A 179 -7.04 -15.96 6.29
N PRO A 180 -8.09 -15.50 7.00
CA PRO A 180 -8.25 -14.11 7.38
C PRO A 180 -7.16 -13.59 8.33
N THR A 181 -6.42 -14.49 8.98
CA THR A 181 -5.39 -14.14 9.95
C THR A 181 -3.97 -14.07 9.38
N LEU A 182 -3.79 -14.33 8.08
CA LEU A 182 -2.47 -14.25 7.44
C LEU A 182 -1.95 -12.80 7.47
N PRO A 183 -0.69 -12.59 7.85
CA PRO A 183 -0.07 -11.28 7.75
C PRO A 183 0.07 -10.88 6.28
N THR A 184 -0.39 -9.68 5.94
CA THR A 184 -0.32 -9.11 4.60
C THR A 184 0.72 -8.01 4.55
N ASN A 185 1.61 -8.08 3.56
CA ASN A 185 2.60 -7.07 3.25
C ASN A 185 2.31 -6.44 1.89
N TYR A 186 2.40 -5.12 1.81
CA TYR A 186 2.20 -4.36 0.58
C TYR A 186 3.51 -3.80 0.07
N GLN A 187 3.71 -3.88 -1.23
CA GLN A 187 4.78 -3.21 -1.96
C GLN A 187 4.16 -2.39 -3.10
N ILE A 188 4.12 -1.07 -2.95
CA ILE A 188 3.63 -0.16 -3.97
C ILE A 188 4.83 0.41 -4.72
N SER A 189 4.96 0.11 -6.00
CA SER A 189 6.05 0.60 -6.84
C SER A 189 5.74 1.96 -7.46
N GLY A 190 6.80 2.66 -7.91
CA GLY A 190 6.65 3.87 -8.73
C GLY A 190 6.63 5.19 -7.96
N GLY A 191 6.89 5.22 -6.64
CA GLY A 191 7.06 6.45 -5.86
C GLY A 191 5.86 7.39 -5.81
N SER A 192 4.68 6.90 -6.22
CA SER A 192 3.45 7.69 -6.36
C SER A 192 2.58 7.69 -5.11
N LEU A 193 2.97 6.96 -4.05
CA LEU A 193 2.19 6.88 -2.82
C LEU A 193 2.35 8.16 -1.99
N LEU A 194 1.24 8.84 -1.73
CA LEU A 194 1.17 10.07 -0.93
C LEU A 194 0.64 9.80 0.48
N ASN A 195 -0.24 8.80 0.63
CA ASN A 195 -0.81 8.39 1.91
C ASN A 195 -1.51 7.02 1.75
N ALA A 196 -1.73 6.33 2.87
CA ALA A 196 -2.51 5.10 2.93
C ALA A 196 -3.41 5.08 4.16
N VAL A 197 -4.66 4.62 3.97
CA VAL A 197 -5.66 4.44 5.02
C VAL A 197 -6.16 3.00 4.95
N CYS A 198 -6.19 2.31 6.08
CA CYS A 198 -6.67 0.94 6.21
C CYS A 198 -7.97 0.94 7.04
N PRO A 199 -9.14 1.07 6.40
CA PRO A 199 -10.40 1.35 7.10
C PRO A 199 -10.90 0.21 7.99
N GLU A 200 -10.43 -1.02 7.78
CA GLU A 200 -10.79 -2.19 8.59
C GLU A 200 -9.93 -2.34 9.86
N MET A 201 -8.85 -1.56 9.98
CA MET A 201 -8.02 -1.53 11.18
C MET A 201 -8.61 -0.61 12.25
N THR A 202 -8.35 -0.94 13.52
CA THR A 202 -8.73 -0.07 14.66
C THR A 202 -8.08 1.31 14.55
N GLU A 203 -6.79 1.36 14.21
CA GLU A 203 -6.10 2.58 13.80
C GLU A 203 -6.05 2.61 12.27
N THR A 204 -6.85 3.50 11.69
CA THR A 204 -7.03 3.53 10.24
C THR A 204 -5.83 4.09 9.48
N ARG A 205 -4.90 4.80 10.12
CA ARG A 205 -3.69 5.30 9.48
C ARG A 205 -2.66 4.18 9.37
N CYS A 206 -2.43 3.67 8.16
CA CYS A 206 -1.45 2.61 7.91
C CYS A 206 -0.26 3.03 7.04
N ALA A 207 -0.16 4.31 6.68
CA ALA A 207 1.03 4.83 6.01
C ALA A 207 2.20 4.91 6.98
N VAL A 208 3.37 4.40 6.57
CA VAL A 208 4.62 4.40 7.35
C VAL A 208 5.78 4.95 6.53
N GLY A 209 6.73 5.61 7.21
CA GLY A 209 7.86 6.28 6.56
C GLY A 209 7.53 7.69 6.08
N GLU A 210 8.44 8.26 5.32
CA GLU A 210 8.33 9.62 4.75
C GLU A 210 8.55 9.59 3.25
N PRO A 211 7.92 10.50 2.47
CA PRO A 211 8.19 10.60 1.04
C PRO A 211 9.68 10.85 0.75
N PRO A 212 10.27 10.26 -0.29
CA PRO A 212 9.64 9.39 -1.29
C PRO A 212 9.56 7.90 -0.88
N GLY A 213 9.99 7.51 0.32
CA GLY A 213 10.01 6.15 0.84
C GLY A 213 8.73 5.74 1.60
N LEU A 214 7.60 6.43 1.36
CA LEU A 214 6.35 6.10 2.03
C LEU A 214 5.87 4.71 1.63
N GLY A 215 5.52 3.90 2.63
CA GLY A 215 4.99 2.55 2.46
C GLY A 215 3.71 2.33 3.26
N ILE A 216 3.26 1.09 3.28
CA ILE A 216 2.13 0.63 4.08
C ILE A 216 2.68 -0.22 5.22
N GLN A 217 2.08 -0.12 6.40
CA GLN A 217 2.39 -0.97 7.54
C GLN A 217 2.40 -2.44 7.12
N GLN A 218 3.40 -3.19 7.60
CA GLN A 218 3.55 -4.60 7.29
C GLN A 218 2.81 -5.47 8.31
N GLY A 219 2.44 -6.68 7.91
CA GLY A 219 1.83 -7.66 8.78
C GLY A 219 0.35 -7.39 9.13
N ILE A 220 -0.36 -6.63 8.32
CA ILE A 220 -1.80 -6.39 8.51
C ILE A 220 -2.55 -7.72 8.33
N PRO A 221 -3.43 -8.15 9.26
CA PRO A 221 -4.25 -9.35 9.06
C PRO A 221 -5.04 -9.28 7.76
N ALA A 222 -5.17 -10.40 7.04
CA ALA A 222 -5.76 -10.44 5.71
C ALA A 222 -7.21 -9.92 5.68
N ASP A 223 -8.00 -10.17 6.72
CA ASP A 223 -9.38 -9.66 6.86
C ASP A 223 -9.44 -8.13 7.09
N GLN A 224 -8.32 -7.50 7.51
CA GLN A 224 -8.19 -6.07 7.72
C GLN A 224 -7.32 -5.39 6.66
N SER A 225 -6.91 -6.13 5.65
CA SER A 225 -5.89 -5.71 4.69
C SER A 225 -6.42 -4.80 3.56
N LEU A 226 -7.68 -4.35 3.63
CA LEU A 226 -8.15 -3.33 2.70
C LEU A 226 -7.37 -2.02 2.89
N ALA A 227 -6.66 -1.59 1.86
CA ALA A 227 -5.91 -0.34 1.86
C ALA A 227 -6.49 0.65 0.84
N VAL A 228 -6.76 1.87 1.27
CA VAL A 228 -7.12 2.99 0.41
C VAL A 228 -5.91 3.88 0.25
N LEU A 229 -5.36 3.89 -0.95
CA LEU A 229 -4.16 4.63 -1.33
C LEU A 229 -4.52 6.01 -1.83
N GLN A 230 -3.77 7.01 -1.42
CA GLN A 230 -3.72 8.31 -2.10
C GLN A 230 -2.46 8.33 -2.97
N LEU A 231 -2.64 8.59 -4.25
CA LEU A 231 -1.60 8.43 -5.25
C LEU A 231 -1.47 9.71 -6.08
N ASP A 232 -0.25 9.94 -6.56
CA ASP A 232 0.00 10.85 -7.68
C ASP A 232 0.30 10.00 -8.92
N LEU A 233 -0.72 9.84 -9.77
CA LEU A 233 -0.60 9.03 -10.97
C LEU A 233 -0.05 9.85 -12.13
N PRO A 234 0.80 9.26 -12.99
CA PRO A 234 1.23 9.95 -14.21
C PRO A 234 0.00 10.35 -15.03
N MET A 235 0.02 11.57 -15.57
CA MET A 235 -1.00 12.02 -16.50
C MET A 235 -0.97 11.13 -17.73
N GLN A 236 -2.14 10.72 -18.20
CA GLN A 236 -2.25 10.10 -19.52
C GLN A 236 -2.01 11.19 -20.57
N PRO A 237 -1.16 10.92 -21.57
CA PRO A 237 -0.99 11.83 -22.70
C PRO A 237 -2.28 11.99 -23.51
#